data_f9ab6b41af5c4dee2e6cec18763ffef8
#
_entry.id   f9ab6b41af5c4dee2e6cec18763ffef8
#
_cell.length_a   1.000
_cell.length_b   1.000
_cell.length_c   1.000
_cell.angle_alpha   90.00
_cell.angle_beta   90.00
_cell.angle_gamma   90.00
#
_symmetry.space_group_name_H-M   'P 1'
#
loop_
_entity.id
_entity.type
_entity.pdbx_description
1 polymer ?
#
loop_
_entity_poly.entity_id
_entity_poly.type
_entity_poly.pdbx_seq_one_letter_code
_entity_poly.pdbx_strand_id
1 'polypeptide(L)'
;MRVAFSAVVFLAGGFAAEAAETHYPLTLKNCGRDVTFKQAPTRAVSVGQSSTEILYSLGLGDKVVGTAVWFGPVLKGFEEVNAKVKRLADNDPSFESVLAEKPEIVTADFQWHVGPMGIVGKPEQFEELGIPTYTSPSDCVGKDNSGGGDGVRTAPFRMEIVYQEITELAEIFNVQDRGEKLVAELKAREAAAREKIGSTNGKLSAMVWFSSTQIDADPYAAGKFGAPAYILAALGIKNVIESEEEWPTVGWETIAKSNPSMIVAAKLDRRRYPADDIAVKHQFLEGDAVTKLMPAVSSGHVFDMDAQSMSTSLRVIEGIETLAADIAASDLNK
;
A
#
# COMPACT_ATOMS: atom_id res chain seq x y z
N MET A 1 -61.12 24.03 -29.68
CA MET A 1 -60.87 23.16 -28.53
C MET A 1 -59.39 23.01 -28.38
N ARG A 2 -58.75 23.75 -27.45
CA ARG A 2 -57.31 23.68 -27.21
C ARG A 2 -57.10 22.80 -25.96
N VAL A 3 -56.41 21.66 -26.15
CA VAL A 3 -56.04 20.73 -25.06
C VAL A 3 -54.70 21.18 -24.55
N ALA A 4 -54.64 21.61 -23.27
CA ALA A 4 -53.38 21.92 -22.60
C ALA A 4 -52.81 20.61 -21.99
N PHE A 5 -51.61 20.23 -22.40
CA PHE A 5 -50.81 19.15 -21.76
C PHE A 5 -49.99 19.76 -20.61
N SER A 6 -50.34 19.43 -19.37
CA SER A 6 -49.52 19.73 -18.21
C SER A 6 -48.45 18.65 -18.06
N ALA A 7 -47.18 19.03 -18.22
CA ALA A 7 -46.05 18.17 -17.93
C ALA A 7 -45.80 18.18 -16.41
N VAL A 8 -45.98 17.03 -15.76
CA VAL A 8 -45.59 16.82 -14.37
C VAL A 8 -44.10 16.42 -14.36
N VAL A 9 -43.22 17.31 -13.87
CA VAL A 9 -41.81 17.02 -13.64
C VAL A 9 -41.67 16.30 -12.29
N PHE A 10 -41.39 15.02 -12.31
CA PHE A 10 -40.96 14.27 -11.14
C PHE A 10 -39.52 14.63 -10.80
N LEU A 11 -39.28 15.44 -9.78
CA LEU A 11 -37.98 15.57 -9.12
C LEU A 11 -37.73 14.29 -8.31
N ALA A 12 -36.92 13.38 -8.85
CA ALA A 12 -36.37 12.28 -8.09
C ALA A 12 -35.29 12.85 -7.15
N GLY A 13 -35.68 13.16 -5.92
CA GLY A 13 -34.77 13.46 -4.83
C GLY A 13 -34.01 12.16 -4.48
N GLY A 14 -32.77 12.07 -4.91
CA GLY A 14 -31.83 11.00 -4.45
C GLY A 14 -31.56 11.22 -2.96
N PHE A 15 -32.16 10.43 -2.08
CA PHE A 15 -31.68 10.30 -0.70
C PHE A 15 -30.31 9.57 -0.79
N ALA A 16 -29.23 10.29 -0.52
CA ALA A 16 -27.98 9.63 -0.14
C ALA A 16 -28.29 8.90 1.17
N ALA A 17 -28.22 7.57 1.16
CA ALA A 17 -28.28 6.80 2.40
C ALA A 17 -27.04 7.20 3.21
N GLU A 18 -27.25 7.81 4.36
CA GLU A 18 -26.21 8.08 5.33
C GLU A 18 -25.70 6.74 5.85
N ALA A 19 -24.38 6.54 5.89
CA ALA A 19 -23.81 5.30 6.39
C ALA A 19 -24.25 5.10 7.86
N ALA A 20 -24.65 3.87 8.20
CA ALA A 20 -25.16 3.59 9.54
C ALA A 20 -24.05 3.76 10.59
N GLU A 21 -24.38 4.40 11.72
CA GLU A 21 -23.45 4.51 12.86
C GLU A 21 -23.02 3.14 13.41
N THR A 22 -21.80 3.06 13.92
CA THR A 22 -21.30 1.83 14.56
C THR A 22 -22.02 1.54 15.86
N HIS A 23 -22.53 0.33 16.00
CA HIS A 23 -23.07 -0.18 17.27
C HIS A 23 -21.97 -0.79 18.13
N TYR A 24 -21.68 -0.19 19.26
CA TYR A 24 -20.73 -0.72 20.24
C TYR A 24 -21.42 -1.55 21.33
N PRO A 25 -20.78 -2.60 21.87
CA PRO A 25 -19.42 -3.08 21.51
C PRO A 25 -19.38 -3.67 20.10
N LEU A 26 -18.38 -3.23 19.31
CA LEU A 26 -18.07 -3.77 17.99
C LEU A 26 -17.07 -4.90 18.12
N THR A 27 -17.33 -6.07 17.55
CA THR A 27 -16.37 -7.16 17.47
C THR A 27 -16.06 -7.49 16.01
N LEU A 28 -14.78 -7.43 15.64
CA LEU A 28 -14.26 -7.75 14.30
C LEU A 28 -13.32 -8.95 14.37
N LYS A 29 -13.29 -9.73 13.28
CA LYS A 29 -12.24 -10.73 13.06
C LYS A 29 -11.02 -10.05 12.43
N ASN A 30 -9.93 -9.96 13.20
CA ASN A 30 -8.70 -9.36 12.71
C ASN A 30 -7.52 -10.33 12.88
N CYS A 31 -6.90 -10.72 11.77
CA CYS A 31 -5.79 -11.67 11.73
C CYS A 31 -6.03 -12.96 12.53
N GLY A 32 -7.23 -13.54 12.37
CA GLY A 32 -7.62 -14.80 13.03
C GLY A 32 -8.10 -14.66 14.48
N ARG A 33 -8.16 -13.45 15.04
CA ARG A 33 -8.62 -13.14 16.39
C ARG A 33 -9.93 -12.37 16.38
N ASP A 34 -10.77 -12.56 17.38
CA ASP A 34 -11.93 -11.70 17.63
C ASP A 34 -11.46 -10.53 18.50
N VAL A 35 -11.55 -9.30 17.98
CA VAL A 35 -11.13 -8.07 18.66
C VAL A 35 -12.36 -7.22 18.93
N THR A 36 -12.58 -6.83 20.20
CA THR A 36 -13.75 -6.08 20.63
C THR A 36 -13.40 -4.65 21.02
N PHE A 37 -14.07 -3.70 20.38
CA PHE A 37 -14.02 -2.27 20.65
C PHE A 37 -15.25 -1.87 21.44
N LYS A 38 -15.08 -1.35 22.66
CA LYS A 38 -16.21 -0.98 23.54
C LYS A 38 -16.86 0.33 23.14
N GLN A 39 -16.13 1.20 22.47
CA GLN A 39 -16.54 2.52 21.96
C GLN A 39 -15.60 2.97 20.86
N ALA A 40 -15.94 4.04 20.13
CA ALA A 40 -15.04 4.68 19.19
C ALA A 40 -13.78 5.20 19.90
N PRO A 41 -12.56 4.78 19.49
CA PRO A 41 -11.34 5.26 20.13
C PRO A 41 -11.13 6.76 19.88
N THR A 42 -10.57 7.45 20.88
CA THR A 42 -10.18 8.85 20.77
C THR A 42 -8.67 9.03 20.77
N ARG A 43 -7.92 7.96 21.08
CA ARG A 43 -6.47 7.96 21.17
C ARG A 43 -5.90 6.70 20.52
N ALA A 44 -5.25 6.86 19.37
CA ALA A 44 -4.61 5.78 18.64
C ALA A 44 -3.09 5.93 18.64
N VAL A 45 -2.38 4.83 18.86
CA VAL A 45 -0.97 4.71 18.47
C VAL A 45 -0.91 3.83 17.24
N SER A 46 -0.28 4.33 16.16
CA SER A 46 -0.15 3.60 14.89
C SER A 46 1.30 3.18 14.66
N VAL A 47 1.54 1.87 14.69
CA VAL A 47 2.84 1.22 14.49
C VAL A 47 2.95 0.77 13.03
N GLY A 48 3.15 1.75 12.15
CA GLY A 48 3.24 1.52 10.70
C GLY A 48 2.84 2.76 9.91
N GLN A 49 3.60 3.05 8.85
CA GLN A 49 3.34 4.19 7.99
C GLN A 49 2.01 4.05 7.25
N SER A 50 1.70 2.84 6.74
CA SER A 50 0.50 2.59 5.93
C SER A 50 -0.79 2.82 6.73
N SER A 51 -0.93 2.15 7.88
CA SER A 51 -2.10 2.34 8.76
C SER A 51 -2.22 3.78 9.27
N THR A 52 -1.08 4.46 9.52
CA THR A 52 -1.08 5.88 9.90
C THR A 52 -1.67 6.74 8.77
N GLU A 53 -1.27 6.51 7.52
CA GLU A 53 -1.76 7.25 6.37
C GLU A 53 -3.23 6.97 6.06
N ILE A 54 -3.72 5.76 6.34
CA ILE A 54 -5.16 5.45 6.27
C ILE A 54 -5.93 6.26 7.33
N LEU A 55 -5.44 6.29 8.59
CA LEU A 55 -6.07 7.11 9.64
C LEU A 55 -6.10 8.60 9.26
N TYR A 56 -5.03 9.13 8.68
CA TYR A 56 -5.01 10.50 8.20
C TYR A 56 -6.01 10.72 7.04
N SER A 57 -6.10 9.78 6.12
CA SER A 57 -7.02 9.83 4.97
C SER A 57 -8.49 9.76 5.42
N LEU A 58 -8.76 9.10 6.54
CA LEU A 58 -10.07 9.08 7.20
C LEU A 58 -10.35 10.36 8.02
N GLY A 59 -9.40 11.33 8.04
CA GLY A 59 -9.52 12.57 8.80
C GLY A 59 -9.44 12.37 10.31
N LEU A 60 -8.68 11.35 10.76
CA LEU A 60 -8.50 10.97 12.16
C LEU A 60 -7.15 11.40 12.74
N GLY A 61 -6.44 12.31 12.07
CA GLY A 61 -5.11 12.75 12.48
C GLY A 61 -5.06 13.34 13.89
N ASP A 62 -6.13 13.98 14.35
CA ASP A 62 -6.30 14.50 15.72
C ASP A 62 -6.41 13.41 16.79
N LYS A 63 -6.74 12.18 16.39
CA LYS A 63 -6.84 11.02 17.27
C LYS A 63 -5.56 10.19 17.32
N VAL A 64 -4.63 10.40 16.38
CA VAL A 64 -3.33 9.73 16.39
C VAL A 64 -2.39 10.45 17.34
N VAL A 65 -2.10 9.85 18.48
CA VAL A 65 -1.27 10.42 19.55
C VAL A 65 0.19 9.99 19.47
N GLY A 66 0.49 8.96 18.69
CA GLY A 66 1.85 8.48 18.45
C GLY A 66 1.91 7.60 17.21
N THR A 67 3.06 7.64 16.51
CA THR A 67 3.33 6.81 15.35
C THR A 67 4.77 6.32 15.34
N ALA A 68 5.03 5.20 14.68
CA ALA A 68 6.35 4.61 14.48
C ALA A 68 6.42 3.82 13.18
N VAL A 69 7.60 3.27 12.85
CA VAL A 69 7.86 2.45 11.67
C VAL A 69 7.59 3.23 10.38
N TRP A 70 8.54 4.08 10.02
CA TRP A 70 8.46 4.92 8.83
C TRP A 70 9.59 4.61 7.86
N PHE A 71 9.25 4.50 6.58
CA PHE A 71 10.20 4.15 5.52
C PHE A 71 10.47 5.31 4.55
N GLY A 72 9.63 6.35 4.54
CA GLY A 72 9.77 7.49 3.67
C GLY A 72 8.94 8.69 4.13
N PRO A 73 8.84 9.75 3.33
CA PRO A 73 7.96 10.89 3.58
C PRO A 73 6.50 10.45 3.73
N VAL A 74 5.76 11.18 4.54
CA VAL A 74 4.31 10.98 4.64
C VAL A 74 3.64 11.27 3.29
N LEU A 75 2.51 10.62 3.04
CA LEU A 75 1.66 10.86 1.88
C LEU A 75 1.38 12.36 1.71
N LYS A 76 1.51 12.84 0.47
CA LYS A 76 1.36 14.26 0.14
C LYS A 76 0.03 14.82 0.63
N GLY A 77 0.09 15.98 1.28
CA GLY A 77 -1.07 16.66 1.87
C GLY A 77 -1.27 16.36 3.36
N PHE A 78 -0.49 15.44 3.94
CA PHE A 78 -0.54 15.13 5.37
C PHE A 78 0.68 15.60 6.16
N GLU A 79 1.55 16.42 5.56
CA GLU A 79 2.79 16.91 6.18
C GLU A 79 2.50 17.67 7.47
N GLU A 80 1.50 18.57 7.47
CA GLU A 80 1.14 19.36 8.63
C GLU A 80 0.53 18.54 9.77
N VAL A 81 -0.31 17.55 9.46
CA VAL A 81 -0.89 16.67 10.49
C VAL A 81 0.19 15.76 11.05
N ASN A 82 1.02 15.17 10.18
CA ASN A 82 2.11 14.30 10.60
C ASN A 82 3.15 15.00 11.47
N ALA A 83 3.45 16.28 11.20
CA ALA A 83 4.37 17.07 12.01
C ALA A 83 3.88 17.32 13.44
N LYS A 84 2.58 17.21 13.70
CA LYS A 84 1.97 17.37 15.03
C LYS A 84 1.90 16.08 15.82
N VAL A 85 2.00 14.92 15.14
CA VAL A 85 1.93 13.60 15.78
C VAL A 85 3.32 13.20 16.26
N LYS A 86 3.39 12.73 17.51
CA LYS A 86 4.66 12.30 18.10
C LYS A 86 5.21 11.07 17.37
N ARG A 87 6.44 11.15 16.89
CA ARG A 87 7.20 10.02 16.36
C ARG A 87 7.85 9.28 17.55
N LEU A 88 7.36 8.07 17.84
CA LEU A 88 7.88 7.25 18.95
C LEU A 88 9.23 6.63 18.60
N ALA A 89 9.35 6.16 17.36
CA ALA A 89 10.57 5.62 16.76
C ALA A 89 10.48 5.64 15.23
N ASP A 90 11.63 5.69 14.54
CA ASP A 90 11.67 5.46 13.08
C ASP A 90 11.57 3.98 12.73
N ASN A 91 12.01 3.11 13.63
CA ASN A 91 11.83 1.67 13.59
C ASN A 91 10.85 1.24 14.69
N ASP A 92 11.20 0.14 15.36
CA ASP A 92 10.39 -0.51 16.38
C ASP A 92 10.32 0.33 17.64
N PRO A 93 9.14 0.81 18.08
CA PRO A 93 8.99 1.48 19.37
C PRO A 93 9.04 0.43 20.50
N SER A 94 9.44 0.84 21.70
CA SER A 94 9.28 -0.03 22.86
C SER A 94 7.82 -0.10 23.30
N PHE A 95 7.42 -1.19 23.96
CA PHE A 95 6.10 -1.37 24.53
C PHE A 95 5.75 -0.21 25.49
N GLU A 96 6.71 0.19 26.34
CA GLU A 96 6.53 1.29 27.29
C GLU A 96 6.32 2.63 26.58
N SER A 97 7.02 2.88 25.46
CA SER A 97 6.84 4.13 24.71
C SER A 97 5.45 4.22 24.09
N VAL A 98 4.89 3.09 23.66
CA VAL A 98 3.51 2.98 23.15
C VAL A 98 2.52 3.24 24.29
N LEU A 99 2.70 2.60 25.47
CA LEU A 99 1.81 2.77 26.60
C LEU A 99 1.87 4.17 27.23
N ALA A 100 3.02 4.85 27.13
CA ALA A 100 3.18 6.22 27.63
C ALA A 100 2.21 7.20 26.95
N GLU A 101 1.78 6.92 25.73
CA GLU A 101 0.79 7.72 25.00
C GLU A 101 -0.65 7.41 25.42
N LYS A 102 -0.88 6.45 26.33
CA LYS A 102 -2.20 6.04 26.81
C LYS A 102 -3.19 5.76 25.67
N PRO A 103 -2.85 4.85 24.75
CA PRO A 103 -3.73 4.55 23.61
C PRO A 103 -4.99 3.81 24.06
N GLU A 104 -6.09 4.04 23.35
CA GLU A 104 -7.33 3.25 23.43
C GLU A 104 -7.39 2.20 22.31
N ILE A 105 -6.49 2.30 21.33
CA ILE A 105 -6.24 1.32 20.27
C ILE A 105 -4.77 1.41 19.85
N VAL A 106 -4.18 0.26 19.51
CA VAL A 106 -2.91 0.19 18.78
C VAL A 106 -3.17 -0.43 17.41
N THR A 107 -2.87 0.30 16.32
CA THR A 107 -2.86 -0.25 14.97
C THR A 107 -1.45 -0.63 14.57
N ALA A 108 -1.28 -1.65 13.73
CA ALA A 108 0.04 -2.09 13.25
C ALA A 108 -0.04 -2.53 11.77
N ASP A 109 0.98 -2.18 10.99
CA ASP A 109 1.10 -2.67 9.61
C ASP A 109 1.48 -4.16 9.58
N PHE A 110 2.27 -4.63 10.56
CA PHE A 110 2.85 -5.98 10.55
C PHE A 110 2.67 -6.71 11.87
N GLN A 111 2.36 -8.01 11.81
CA GLN A 111 2.37 -8.93 12.95
C GLN A 111 3.78 -9.05 13.59
N TRP A 112 4.82 -8.72 12.83
CA TRP A 112 6.18 -8.59 13.35
C TRP A 112 6.27 -7.58 14.49
N HIS A 113 5.48 -6.50 14.46
CA HIS A 113 5.47 -5.48 15.51
C HIS A 113 4.47 -5.83 16.62
N VAL A 114 3.21 -6.08 16.24
CA VAL A 114 2.13 -6.41 17.17
C VAL A 114 1.45 -7.69 16.67
N GLY A 115 1.89 -8.81 17.20
CA GLY A 115 1.44 -10.14 16.82
C GLY A 115 1.93 -11.22 17.78
N PRO A 116 1.71 -12.49 17.49
CA PRO A 116 2.07 -13.60 18.41
C PRO A 116 3.54 -13.61 18.84
N MET A 117 4.43 -13.13 17.97
CA MET A 117 5.87 -12.95 18.24
C MET A 117 6.28 -11.47 18.13
N GLY A 118 5.34 -10.55 18.39
CA GLY A 118 5.55 -9.14 18.17
C GLY A 118 6.67 -8.56 19.02
N ILE A 119 7.61 -7.85 18.37
CA ILE A 119 8.77 -7.25 19.05
C ILE A 119 8.41 -5.99 19.84
N VAL A 120 7.31 -5.33 19.48
CA VAL A 120 6.75 -4.18 20.23
C VAL A 120 5.87 -4.69 21.37
N GLY A 121 5.07 -5.73 21.11
CA GLY A 121 4.23 -6.37 22.11
C GLY A 121 3.31 -7.42 21.50
N LYS A 122 2.89 -8.36 22.34
CA LYS A 122 1.88 -9.35 21.96
C LYS A 122 0.48 -8.74 22.14
N PRO A 123 -0.49 -9.11 21.30
CA PRO A 123 -1.87 -8.63 21.44
C PRO A 123 -2.44 -8.86 22.85
N GLU A 124 -2.13 -10.01 23.47
CA GLU A 124 -2.63 -10.37 24.80
C GLU A 124 -2.12 -9.39 25.89
N GLN A 125 -0.87 -8.88 25.76
CA GLN A 125 -0.31 -7.90 26.67
C GLN A 125 -1.07 -6.57 26.63
N PHE A 126 -1.50 -6.13 25.45
CA PHE A 126 -2.33 -4.95 25.29
C PHE A 126 -3.76 -5.19 25.80
N GLU A 127 -4.33 -6.36 25.52
CA GLU A 127 -5.68 -6.75 25.97
C GLU A 127 -5.80 -6.81 27.50
N GLU A 128 -4.78 -7.32 28.22
CA GLU A 128 -4.71 -7.30 29.67
C GLU A 128 -4.80 -5.89 30.25
N LEU A 129 -4.37 -4.88 29.48
CA LEU A 129 -4.46 -3.46 29.82
C LEU A 129 -5.75 -2.81 29.28
N GLY A 130 -6.63 -3.59 28.65
CA GLY A 130 -7.87 -3.10 28.05
C GLY A 130 -7.67 -2.32 26.76
N ILE A 131 -6.54 -2.50 26.07
CA ILE A 131 -6.17 -1.84 24.83
C ILE A 131 -6.34 -2.84 23.68
N PRO A 132 -7.38 -2.74 22.81
CA PRO A 132 -7.49 -3.58 21.64
C PRO A 132 -6.40 -3.26 20.62
N THR A 133 -5.95 -4.29 19.89
CA THR A 133 -4.97 -4.16 18.80
C THR A 133 -5.62 -4.49 17.48
N TYR A 134 -5.26 -3.75 16.43
CA TYR A 134 -5.71 -3.98 15.07
C TYR A 134 -4.49 -4.09 14.14
N THR A 135 -4.32 -5.22 13.48
CA THR A 135 -3.24 -5.43 12.50
C THR A 135 -3.80 -5.32 11.09
N SER A 136 -3.07 -4.65 10.20
CA SER A 136 -3.46 -4.55 8.79
C SER A 136 -3.79 -5.93 8.19
N PRO A 137 -4.96 -6.11 7.58
CA PRO A 137 -5.29 -7.34 6.86
C PRO A 137 -4.28 -7.70 5.78
N SER A 138 -3.55 -6.72 5.24
CA SER A 138 -2.48 -6.94 4.26
C SER A 138 -1.37 -7.83 4.79
N ASP A 139 -1.19 -7.91 6.10
CA ASP A 139 -0.16 -8.74 6.73
C ASP A 139 -0.66 -10.13 7.18
N CYS A 140 -1.92 -10.45 7.01
CA CYS A 140 -2.46 -11.76 7.39
C CYS A 140 -3.32 -12.43 6.33
N VAL A 141 -3.96 -11.69 5.44
CA VAL A 141 -4.76 -12.28 4.37
C VAL A 141 -3.84 -12.73 3.23
N GLY A 142 -3.81 -14.03 2.97
CA GLY A 142 -2.94 -14.62 1.94
C GLY A 142 -1.44 -14.48 2.28
N LYS A 143 -1.10 -14.51 3.57
CA LYS A 143 0.28 -14.43 4.07
C LYS A 143 0.47 -15.36 5.26
N ASP A 144 1.57 -16.09 5.29
CA ASP A 144 1.99 -16.96 6.38
C ASP A 144 3.10 -16.29 7.18
N ASN A 145 2.80 -15.92 8.42
CA ASN A 145 3.74 -15.31 9.36
C ASN A 145 4.28 -16.31 10.42
N SER A 146 3.98 -17.59 10.28
CA SER A 146 4.37 -18.62 11.26
C SER A 146 5.89 -18.78 11.42
N GLY A 147 6.66 -18.46 10.35
CA GLY A 147 8.13 -18.47 10.36
C GLY A 147 8.78 -17.24 10.99
N GLY A 148 8.00 -16.25 11.41
CA GLY A 148 8.50 -14.95 11.89
C GLY A 148 9.02 -14.05 10.76
N GLY A 149 9.62 -12.90 11.12
CA GLY A 149 10.07 -11.89 10.17
C GLY A 149 8.90 -11.28 9.38
N ASP A 150 9.15 -10.95 8.11
CA ASP A 150 8.12 -10.38 7.22
C ASP A 150 7.09 -11.39 6.72
N GLY A 151 7.21 -12.68 7.11
CA GLY A 151 6.34 -13.74 6.63
C GLY A 151 6.51 -14.04 5.14
N VAL A 152 5.67 -14.93 4.61
CA VAL A 152 5.66 -15.32 3.20
C VAL A 152 4.26 -15.17 2.63
N ARG A 153 4.11 -14.40 1.56
CA ARG A 153 2.83 -14.26 0.88
C ARG A 153 2.49 -15.56 0.14
N THR A 154 1.30 -16.08 0.39
CA THR A 154 0.80 -17.37 -0.13
C THR A 154 -0.29 -17.19 -1.19
N ALA A 155 -0.74 -15.95 -1.43
CA ALA A 155 -1.72 -15.61 -2.46
C ALA A 155 -1.43 -14.21 -3.02
N PRO A 156 -1.83 -13.92 -4.29
CA PRO A 156 -1.66 -12.61 -4.89
C PRO A 156 -2.32 -11.50 -4.05
N PHE A 157 -1.60 -10.40 -3.90
CA PHE A 157 -2.15 -9.18 -3.32
C PHE A 157 -3.29 -8.63 -4.19
N ARG A 158 -4.31 -8.06 -3.53
CA ARG A 158 -5.44 -7.38 -4.16
C ARG A 158 -5.81 -6.15 -3.34
N MET A 159 -6.20 -5.08 -4.01
CA MET A 159 -6.60 -3.82 -3.35
C MET A 159 -7.82 -3.97 -2.43
N GLU A 160 -8.65 -5.00 -2.62
CA GLU A 160 -9.77 -5.30 -1.72
C GLU A 160 -9.31 -5.49 -0.27
N ILE A 161 -8.07 -5.95 -0.05
CA ILE A 161 -7.50 -6.10 1.29
C ILE A 161 -7.24 -4.74 1.95
N VAL A 162 -6.78 -3.76 1.16
CA VAL A 162 -6.61 -2.37 1.64
C VAL A 162 -7.97 -1.70 1.84
N TYR A 163 -8.93 -1.95 0.95
CA TYR A 163 -10.31 -1.45 1.12
C TYR A 163 -10.97 -2.03 2.37
N GLN A 164 -10.70 -3.29 2.71
CA GLN A 164 -11.12 -3.91 3.97
C GLN A 164 -10.54 -3.14 5.17
N GLU A 165 -9.24 -2.86 5.20
CA GLU A 165 -8.59 -2.09 6.27
C GLU A 165 -9.23 -0.70 6.44
N ILE A 166 -9.44 0.02 5.34
CA ILE A 166 -10.10 1.33 5.35
C ILE A 166 -11.51 1.23 5.96
N THR A 167 -12.28 0.23 5.53
CA THR A 167 -13.66 0.04 5.99
C THR A 167 -13.72 -0.35 7.46
N GLU A 168 -12.88 -1.29 7.90
CA GLU A 168 -12.82 -1.73 9.30
C GLU A 168 -12.34 -0.61 10.23
N LEU A 169 -11.31 0.15 9.84
CA LEU A 169 -10.87 1.32 10.62
C LEU A 169 -11.96 2.40 10.66
N ALA A 170 -12.65 2.65 9.56
CA ALA A 170 -13.77 3.59 9.54
C ALA A 170 -14.91 3.14 10.48
N GLU A 171 -15.21 1.85 10.54
CA GLU A 171 -16.19 1.28 11.47
C GLU A 171 -15.72 1.38 12.93
N ILE A 172 -14.45 1.03 13.21
CA ILE A 172 -13.86 1.13 14.56
C ILE A 172 -13.95 2.57 15.09
N PHE A 173 -13.73 3.58 14.24
CA PHE A 173 -13.74 4.99 14.64
C PHE A 173 -15.09 5.70 14.41
N ASN A 174 -16.13 4.99 13.99
CA ASN A 174 -17.46 5.54 13.68
C ASN A 174 -17.43 6.68 12.64
N VAL A 175 -16.75 6.42 11.50
CA VAL A 175 -16.62 7.36 10.37
C VAL A 175 -16.83 6.65 9.03
N GLN A 176 -17.80 5.74 8.95
CA GLN A 176 -18.04 4.87 7.79
C GLN A 176 -18.25 5.64 6.48
N ASP A 177 -18.91 6.77 6.52
CA ASP A 177 -19.12 7.67 5.39
C ASP A 177 -17.77 8.13 4.77
N ARG A 178 -16.77 8.37 5.61
CA ARG A 178 -15.41 8.75 5.17
C ARG A 178 -14.68 7.55 4.57
N GLY A 179 -14.86 6.35 5.14
CA GLY A 179 -14.32 5.11 4.61
C GLY A 179 -14.87 4.79 3.23
N GLU A 180 -16.19 4.84 3.06
CA GLU A 180 -16.88 4.62 1.79
C GLU A 180 -16.40 5.62 0.71
N LYS A 181 -16.30 6.89 1.09
CA LYS A 181 -15.82 7.95 0.19
C LYS A 181 -14.36 7.70 -0.23
N LEU A 182 -13.47 7.35 0.72
CA LEU A 182 -12.06 7.08 0.42
C LEU A 182 -11.92 5.87 -0.52
N VAL A 183 -12.64 4.77 -0.26
CA VAL A 183 -12.62 3.58 -1.13
C VAL A 183 -13.14 3.92 -2.53
N ALA A 184 -14.21 4.69 -2.64
CA ALA A 184 -14.76 5.13 -3.93
C ALA A 184 -13.75 6.01 -4.69
N GLU A 185 -13.07 6.93 -4.00
CA GLU A 185 -12.05 7.78 -4.58
C GLU A 185 -10.85 6.96 -5.11
N LEU A 186 -10.32 6.02 -4.32
CA LEU A 186 -9.20 5.17 -4.74
C LEU A 186 -9.57 4.33 -5.97
N LYS A 187 -10.77 3.76 -6.02
CA LYS A 187 -11.28 3.02 -7.19
C LYS A 187 -11.42 3.91 -8.42
N ALA A 188 -11.89 5.14 -8.25
CA ALA A 188 -12.02 6.08 -9.36
C ALA A 188 -10.66 6.52 -9.91
N ARG A 189 -9.67 6.72 -9.03
CA ARG A 189 -8.27 7.04 -9.43
C ARG A 189 -7.63 5.89 -10.20
N GLU A 190 -7.80 4.64 -9.74
CA GLU A 190 -7.32 3.47 -10.49
C GLU A 190 -7.96 3.40 -11.88
N ALA A 191 -9.29 3.58 -11.98
CA ALA A 191 -9.99 3.56 -13.26
C ALA A 191 -9.48 4.66 -14.22
N ALA A 192 -9.30 5.88 -13.73
CA ALA A 192 -8.78 6.99 -14.52
C ALA A 192 -7.34 6.75 -15.02
N ALA A 193 -6.49 6.14 -14.19
CA ALA A 193 -5.12 5.77 -14.60
C ALA A 193 -5.12 4.71 -15.71
N ARG A 194 -6.02 3.72 -15.61
CA ARG A 194 -6.23 2.71 -16.69
C ARG A 194 -6.68 3.34 -18.01
N GLU A 195 -7.63 4.26 -17.94
CA GLU A 195 -8.13 4.96 -19.14
C GLU A 195 -7.03 5.78 -19.82
N LYS A 196 -6.11 6.35 -19.06
CA LYS A 196 -5.03 7.20 -19.57
C LYS A 196 -4.11 6.49 -20.57
N ILE A 197 -3.85 5.21 -20.39
CA ILE A 197 -3.01 4.41 -21.29
C ILE A 197 -3.82 3.57 -22.28
N GLY A 198 -5.15 3.51 -22.09
CA GLY A 198 -6.02 2.65 -22.88
C GLY A 198 -5.72 1.16 -22.73
N SER A 199 -6.08 0.36 -23.72
CA SER A 199 -5.81 -1.08 -23.68
C SER A 199 -4.40 -1.37 -24.19
N THR A 200 -3.52 -1.85 -23.33
CA THR A 200 -2.19 -2.34 -23.74
C THR A 200 -2.25 -3.69 -24.46
N ASN A 201 -3.40 -4.40 -24.36
CA ASN A 201 -3.63 -5.73 -24.95
C ASN A 201 -2.51 -6.75 -24.68
N GLY A 202 -1.82 -6.64 -23.54
CA GLY A 202 -0.70 -7.51 -23.19
C GLY A 202 0.56 -7.32 -24.06
N LYS A 203 0.65 -6.24 -24.81
CA LYS A 203 1.84 -5.92 -25.63
C LYS A 203 3.01 -5.44 -24.79
N LEU A 204 2.72 -4.83 -23.64
CA LEU A 204 3.73 -4.33 -22.72
C LEU A 204 4.10 -5.39 -21.68
N SER A 205 5.37 -5.41 -21.33
CA SER A 205 5.90 -6.25 -20.27
C SER A 205 6.90 -5.48 -19.41
N ALA A 206 6.98 -5.81 -18.14
CA ALA A 206 7.86 -5.11 -17.20
C ALA A 206 8.58 -6.08 -16.27
N MET A 207 9.73 -5.66 -15.82
CA MET A 207 10.43 -6.11 -14.64
C MET A 207 10.42 -4.98 -13.63
N VAL A 208 10.13 -5.28 -12.35
CA VAL A 208 10.19 -4.31 -11.26
C VAL A 208 11.38 -4.64 -10.39
N TRP A 209 12.33 -3.72 -10.27
CA TRP A 209 13.53 -3.84 -9.46
C TRP A 209 13.38 -3.08 -8.14
N PHE A 210 13.25 -3.80 -7.03
CA PHE A 210 13.15 -3.17 -5.72
C PHE A 210 14.53 -2.73 -5.20
N SER A 211 15.44 -3.68 -4.97
CA SER A 211 16.78 -3.45 -4.45
C SER A 211 17.72 -4.62 -4.79
N SER A 212 18.97 -4.55 -4.35
CA SER A 212 19.95 -5.62 -4.39
C SER A 212 20.93 -5.45 -3.23
N THR A 213 21.48 -6.53 -2.71
CA THR A 213 22.46 -6.47 -1.61
C THR A 213 23.75 -5.74 -2.00
N GLN A 214 24.15 -5.87 -3.28
CA GLN A 214 25.19 -5.10 -3.95
C GLN A 214 24.64 -4.67 -5.31
N ILE A 215 25.23 -3.65 -5.92
CA ILE A 215 24.66 -3.09 -7.15
C ILE A 215 24.69 -4.07 -8.33
N ASP A 216 25.72 -4.89 -8.40
CA ASP A 216 25.95 -5.93 -9.41
C ASP A 216 25.41 -7.31 -9.02
N ALA A 217 24.84 -7.45 -7.82
CA ALA A 217 24.19 -8.67 -7.39
C ALA A 217 22.83 -8.85 -8.08
N ASP A 218 22.35 -10.09 -8.08
CA ASP A 218 21.00 -10.40 -8.55
C ASP A 218 19.93 -9.57 -7.83
N PRO A 219 19.05 -8.89 -8.55
CA PRO A 219 18.07 -7.99 -7.98
C PRO A 219 16.95 -8.73 -7.24
N TYR A 220 16.45 -8.13 -6.18
CA TYR A 220 15.13 -8.42 -5.64
C TYR A 220 14.09 -7.87 -6.63
N ALA A 221 13.54 -8.75 -7.44
CA ALA A 221 12.56 -8.43 -8.46
C ALA A 221 11.14 -8.76 -7.97
N ALA A 222 10.14 -8.00 -8.39
CA ALA A 222 8.78 -8.31 -8.01
C ALA A 222 8.28 -9.58 -8.70
N GLY A 223 7.89 -10.58 -7.92
CA GLY A 223 7.17 -11.76 -8.41
C GLY A 223 5.66 -11.53 -8.52
N LYS A 224 4.88 -12.61 -8.56
CA LYS A 224 3.42 -12.56 -8.84
C LYS A 224 2.56 -12.14 -7.66
N PHE A 225 3.03 -12.28 -6.42
CA PHE A 225 2.18 -12.15 -5.25
C PHE A 225 2.21 -10.77 -4.59
N GLY A 226 3.22 -9.94 -4.89
CA GLY A 226 3.36 -8.61 -4.30
C GLY A 226 2.49 -7.52 -4.93
N ALA A 227 2.46 -6.37 -4.28
CA ALA A 227 1.74 -5.19 -4.76
C ALA A 227 2.19 -4.71 -6.16
N PRO A 228 3.49 -4.77 -6.56
CA PRO A 228 3.88 -4.40 -7.92
C PRO A 228 3.25 -5.27 -9.00
N ALA A 229 3.01 -6.57 -8.73
CA ALA A 229 2.29 -7.43 -9.68
C ALA A 229 0.85 -6.95 -9.89
N TYR A 230 0.20 -6.46 -8.83
CA TYR A 230 -1.12 -5.84 -8.95
C TYR A 230 -1.06 -4.55 -9.79
N ILE A 231 -0.07 -3.69 -9.57
CA ILE A 231 0.13 -2.45 -10.34
C ILE A 231 0.24 -2.78 -11.84
N LEU A 232 1.11 -3.73 -12.19
CA LEU A 232 1.28 -4.16 -13.58
C LEU A 232 -0.01 -4.74 -14.17
N ALA A 233 -0.67 -5.64 -13.43
CA ALA A 233 -1.93 -6.26 -13.87
C ALA A 233 -3.05 -5.23 -14.05
N ALA A 234 -3.16 -4.25 -13.15
CA ALA A 234 -4.11 -3.15 -13.25
C ALA A 234 -3.96 -2.38 -14.55
N LEU A 235 -2.76 -2.23 -15.07
CA LEU A 235 -2.44 -1.55 -16.33
C LEU A 235 -2.35 -2.50 -17.53
N GLY A 236 -2.67 -3.79 -17.36
CA GLY A 236 -2.60 -4.79 -18.44
C GLY A 236 -1.18 -5.07 -18.91
N ILE A 237 -0.18 -4.90 -18.05
CA ILE A 237 1.25 -5.10 -18.32
C ILE A 237 1.65 -6.48 -17.81
N LYS A 238 2.35 -7.26 -18.64
CA LYS A 238 2.86 -8.57 -18.23
C LYS A 238 4.07 -8.41 -17.30
N ASN A 239 4.01 -9.01 -16.10
CA ASN A 239 5.23 -9.20 -15.29
C ASN A 239 6.07 -10.32 -15.94
N VAL A 240 7.35 -10.04 -16.23
CA VAL A 240 8.25 -11.06 -16.81
C VAL A 240 8.81 -12.02 -15.76
N ILE A 241 8.64 -11.71 -14.47
CA ILE A 241 9.07 -12.57 -13.37
C ILE A 241 7.93 -13.51 -13.00
N GLU A 242 8.12 -14.80 -13.30
CA GLU A 242 7.08 -15.82 -13.16
C GLU A 242 7.01 -16.47 -11.76
N SER A 243 7.92 -16.10 -10.83
CA SER A 243 7.92 -16.61 -9.45
C SER A 243 6.65 -16.21 -8.70
N GLU A 244 6.14 -17.10 -7.86
CA GLU A 244 5.05 -16.83 -6.91
C GLU A 244 5.53 -16.11 -5.65
N GLU A 245 6.84 -16.06 -5.40
CA GLU A 245 7.40 -15.26 -4.31
C GLU A 245 7.07 -13.77 -4.51
N GLU A 246 6.98 -13.02 -3.42
CA GLU A 246 6.75 -11.58 -3.47
C GLU A 246 7.97 -10.85 -4.03
N TRP A 247 9.17 -11.24 -3.56
CA TRP A 247 10.45 -10.61 -3.92
C TRP A 247 11.54 -11.66 -4.22
N PRO A 248 11.41 -12.47 -5.27
CA PRO A 248 12.47 -13.43 -5.65
C PRO A 248 13.74 -12.69 -6.06
N THR A 249 14.89 -13.36 -5.86
CA THR A 249 16.16 -12.95 -6.43
C THR A 249 16.30 -13.55 -7.84
N VAL A 250 16.53 -12.72 -8.86
CA VAL A 250 16.54 -13.14 -10.28
C VAL A 250 17.76 -12.57 -11.00
N GLY A 251 18.58 -13.43 -11.63
CA GLY A 251 19.79 -13.01 -12.34
C GLY A 251 19.52 -12.10 -13.55
N TRP A 252 20.40 -11.11 -13.77
CA TRP A 252 20.30 -10.14 -14.86
C TRP A 252 20.26 -10.77 -16.25
N GLU A 253 20.97 -11.88 -16.47
CA GLU A 253 20.90 -12.61 -17.76
C GLU A 253 19.50 -13.21 -18.00
N THR A 254 18.83 -13.67 -16.94
CA THR A 254 17.45 -14.18 -17.01
C THR A 254 16.47 -13.05 -17.35
N ILE A 255 16.66 -11.91 -16.70
CA ILE A 255 15.87 -10.70 -16.95
C ILE A 255 16.09 -10.24 -18.40
N ALA A 256 17.33 -10.14 -18.85
CA ALA A 256 17.67 -9.76 -20.23
C ALA A 256 17.06 -10.71 -21.28
N LYS A 257 17.10 -12.03 -21.03
CA LYS A 257 16.47 -13.03 -21.91
C LYS A 257 14.95 -12.89 -21.99
N SER A 258 14.30 -12.45 -20.90
CA SER A 258 12.86 -12.22 -20.90
C SER A 258 12.45 -10.99 -21.71
N ASN A 259 13.41 -10.12 -22.02
CA ASN A 259 13.28 -8.92 -22.85
C ASN A 259 12.08 -8.04 -22.48
N PRO A 260 12.01 -7.50 -21.24
CA PRO A 260 10.90 -6.65 -20.83
C PRO A 260 10.84 -5.37 -21.66
N SER A 261 9.63 -4.86 -21.92
CA SER A 261 9.43 -3.57 -22.61
C SER A 261 9.91 -2.39 -21.77
N MET A 262 9.89 -2.54 -20.46
CA MET A 262 10.30 -1.52 -19.50
C MET A 262 10.87 -2.12 -18.21
N ILE A 263 11.66 -1.33 -17.51
CA ILE A 263 12.10 -1.59 -16.13
C ILE A 263 11.47 -0.53 -15.24
N VAL A 264 10.85 -0.96 -14.13
CA VAL A 264 10.38 -0.07 -13.08
C VAL A 264 11.36 -0.19 -11.91
N ALA A 265 12.07 0.89 -11.59
CA ALA A 265 13.08 0.92 -10.55
C ALA A 265 12.55 1.60 -9.29
N ALA A 266 12.63 0.91 -8.15
CA ALA A 266 12.22 1.48 -6.87
C ALA A 266 13.16 2.60 -6.43
N LYS A 267 12.59 3.74 -6.03
CA LYS A 267 13.27 4.84 -5.35
C LYS A 267 13.01 4.71 -3.85
N LEU A 268 14.06 4.47 -3.07
CA LEU A 268 13.99 4.33 -1.63
C LEU A 268 14.57 5.57 -0.93
N ASP A 269 13.82 6.14 0.00
CA ASP A 269 14.31 7.25 0.85
C ASP A 269 15.19 6.72 1.99
N ARG A 270 14.80 5.60 2.61
CA ARG A 270 15.64 4.87 3.57
C ARG A 270 16.53 3.89 2.84
N ARG A 271 17.83 4.15 2.84
CA ARG A 271 18.82 3.38 2.09
C ARG A 271 19.56 2.44 3.03
N ARG A 272 19.54 1.15 2.71
CA ARG A 272 20.30 0.09 3.39
C ARG A 272 21.43 -0.42 2.49
N TYR A 273 21.17 -0.49 1.19
CA TYR A 273 22.09 -1.00 0.19
C TYR A 273 22.43 0.08 -0.84
N PRO A 274 23.56 -0.03 -1.56
CA PRO A 274 23.86 0.88 -2.67
C PRO A 274 22.76 0.92 -3.73
N ALA A 275 22.13 -0.24 -4.00
CA ALA A 275 21.03 -0.36 -4.95
C ALA A 275 19.70 0.28 -4.48
N ASP A 276 19.65 0.85 -3.28
CA ASP A 276 18.47 1.63 -2.85
C ASP A 276 18.52 3.06 -3.42
N ASP A 277 19.70 3.51 -3.86
CA ASP A 277 19.85 4.81 -4.52
C ASP A 277 19.44 4.71 -5.99
N ILE A 278 18.42 5.46 -6.38
CA ILE A 278 17.91 5.44 -7.75
C ILE A 278 18.96 5.87 -8.78
N ALA A 279 19.82 6.85 -8.45
CA ALA A 279 20.88 7.29 -9.35
C ALA A 279 21.92 6.18 -9.58
N VAL A 280 22.24 5.39 -8.55
CA VAL A 280 23.13 4.25 -8.64
C VAL A 280 22.54 3.13 -9.50
N LYS A 281 21.21 2.89 -9.39
CA LYS A 281 20.50 1.95 -10.26
C LYS A 281 20.60 2.36 -11.74
N HIS A 282 20.30 3.62 -12.07
CA HIS A 282 20.42 4.12 -13.43
C HIS A 282 21.83 3.97 -13.98
N GLN A 283 22.85 4.39 -13.21
CA GLN A 283 24.25 4.26 -13.59
C GLN A 283 24.63 2.78 -13.88
N PHE A 284 24.17 1.85 -13.04
CA PHE A 284 24.39 0.43 -13.26
C PHE A 284 23.73 -0.06 -14.54
N LEU A 285 22.44 0.23 -14.75
CA LEU A 285 21.71 -0.21 -15.93
C LEU A 285 22.36 0.27 -17.23
N GLU A 286 22.85 1.51 -17.27
CA GLU A 286 23.50 2.12 -18.42
C GLU A 286 24.94 1.65 -18.64
N GLY A 287 25.64 1.22 -17.58
CA GLY A 287 27.06 0.88 -17.59
C GLY A 287 27.37 -0.60 -17.72
N ASP A 288 26.54 -1.47 -17.16
CA ASP A 288 26.78 -2.91 -17.12
C ASP A 288 26.73 -3.55 -18.52
N ALA A 289 27.54 -4.60 -18.72
CA ALA A 289 27.71 -5.22 -20.03
C ALA A 289 26.43 -5.92 -20.56
N VAL A 290 25.56 -6.39 -19.65
CA VAL A 290 24.31 -7.10 -19.99
C VAL A 290 23.16 -6.11 -20.06
N THR A 291 22.95 -5.32 -18.99
CA THR A 291 21.76 -4.49 -18.83
C THR A 291 21.66 -3.37 -19.86
N LYS A 292 22.79 -2.72 -20.21
CA LYS A 292 22.82 -1.66 -21.25
C LYS A 292 22.36 -2.12 -22.63
N LEU A 293 22.43 -3.42 -22.91
CA LEU A 293 21.98 -3.99 -24.20
C LEU A 293 20.48 -4.33 -24.22
N MET A 294 19.82 -4.26 -23.07
CA MET A 294 18.37 -4.48 -23.01
C MET A 294 17.63 -3.35 -23.72
N PRO A 295 16.69 -3.64 -24.63
CA PRO A 295 15.90 -2.61 -25.31
C PRO A 295 15.23 -1.63 -24.34
N ALA A 296 14.72 -2.10 -23.20
CA ALA A 296 14.16 -1.23 -22.17
C ALA A 296 15.15 -0.14 -21.68
N VAL A 297 16.43 -0.48 -21.53
CA VAL A 297 17.47 0.47 -21.12
C VAL A 297 17.90 1.37 -22.27
N SER A 298 18.24 0.78 -23.40
CA SER A 298 18.74 1.53 -24.57
C SER A 298 17.71 2.48 -25.19
N SER A 299 16.41 2.23 -24.98
CA SER A 299 15.30 3.10 -25.41
C SER A 299 14.83 4.07 -24.33
N GLY A 300 15.44 4.06 -23.12
CA GLY A 300 15.07 4.96 -22.03
C GLY A 300 13.76 4.59 -21.32
N HIS A 301 13.31 3.34 -21.41
CA HIS A 301 12.10 2.85 -20.75
C HIS A 301 12.43 2.31 -19.35
N VAL A 302 13.17 3.09 -18.58
CA VAL A 302 13.45 2.86 -17.17
C VAL A 302 12.69 3.92 -16.37
N PHE A 303 11.67 3.50 -15.63
CA PHE A 303 10.77 4.39 -14.89
C PHE A 303 11.01 4.27 -13.41
N ASP A 304 11.03 5.41 -12.72
CA ASP A 304 11.22 5.46 -11.28
C ASP A 304 9.88 5.38 -10.56
N MET A 305 9.80 4.57 -9.51
CA MET A 305 8.61 4.49 -8.67
C MET A 305 9.00 4.57 -7.20
N ASP A 306 8.24 5.34 -6.41
CA ASP A 306 8.40 5.35 -4.96
C ASP A 306 8.24 3.94 -4.39
N ALA A 307 9.20 3.49 -3.59
CA ALA A 307 9.16 2.16 -2.97
C ALA A 307 7.93 1.97 -2.07
N GLN A 308 7.39 3.05 -1.49
CA GLN A 308 6.16 2.97 -0.70
C GLN A 308 4.94 2.62 -1.55
N SER A 309 4.94 2.97 -2.84
CA SER A 309 3.89 2.56 -3.78
C SER A 309 3.98 1.07 -4.14
N MET A 310 5.11 0.43 -3.87
CA MET A 310 5.32 -1.01 -4.08
C MET A 310 4.94 -1.86 -2.85
N SER A 311 4.53 -1.22 -1.75
CA SER A 311 4.04 -1.88 -0.54
C SER A 311 2.53 -2.12 -0.60
N THR A 312 2.04 -3.08 0.19
CA THR A 312 0.61 -3.43 0.26
C THR A 312 -0.20 -2.38 1.02
N SER A 313 -0.35 -1.20 0.46
CA SER A 313 -0.92 0.01 1.06
C SER A 313 -1.82 0.78 0.08
N LEU A 314 -2.45 1.85 0.55
CA LEU A 314 -3.23 2.74 -0.32
C LEU A 314 -2.37 3.43 -1.40
N ARG A 315 -1.04 3.51 -1.20
CA ARG A 315 -0.10 4.09 -2.17
C ARG A 315 0.08 3.26 -3.45
N VAL A 316 -0.42 2.02 -3.48
CA VAL A 316 -0.48 1.23 -4.73
C VAL A 316 -1.19 2.00 -5.85
N ILE A 317 -2.20 2.80 -5.50
CA ILE A 317 -2.91 3.66 -6.47
C ILE A 317 -1.98 4.74 -7.04
N GLU A 318 -1.12 5.34 -6.21
CA GLU A 318 -0.09 6.28 -6.71
C GLU A 318 0.91 5.60 -7.66
N GLY A 319 1.28 4.35 -7.36
CA GLY A 319 2.11 3.54 -8.25
C GLY A 319 1.46 3.30 -9.61
N ILE A 320 0.16 2.99 -9.63
CA ILE A 320 -0.61 2.82 -10.88
C ILE A 320 -0.68 4.15 -11.64
N GLU A 321 -0.97 5.26 -10.98
CA GLU A 321 -1.05 6.59 -11.59
C GLU A 321 0.30 7.04 -12.18
N THR A 322 1.39 6.83 -11.44
CA THR A 322 2.76 7.17 -11.85
C THR A 322 3.14 6.39 -13.09
N LEU A 323 3.03 5.06 -13.03
CA LEU A 323 3.42 4.21 -14.17
C LEU A 323 2.54 4.47 -15.41
N ALA A 324 1.24 4.71 -15.23
CA ALA A 324 0.36 5.10 -16.33
C ALA A 324 0.76 6.44 -16.95
N ALA A 325 1.21 7.41 -16.13
CA ALA A 325 1.68 8.70 -16.62
C ALA A 325 2.97 8.57 -17.42
N ASP A 326 3.93 7.77 -16.94
CA ASP A 326 5.21 7.53 -17.58
C ASP A 326 5.03 6.82 -18.93
N ILE A 327 4.20 5.78 -18.98
CA ILE A 327 3.86 5.08 -20.22
C ILE A 327 3.18 6.03 -21.22
N ALA A 328 2.23 6.85 -20.78
CA ALA A 328 1.54 7.81 -21.65
C ALA A 328 2.49 8.88 -22.22
N ALA A 329 3.53 9.24 -21.48
CA ALA A 329 4.54 10.21 -21.90
C ALA A 329 5.62 9.60 -22.83
N SER A 330 5.77 8.27 -22.84
CA SER A 330 6.74 7.53 -23.64
C SER A 330 6.21 7.16 -25.03
N ASP A 331 7.02 6.49 -25.83
CA ASP A 331 6.62 5.90 -27.13
C ASP A 331 6.08 4.46 -27.00
N LEU A 332 6.05 3.91 -25.80
CA LEU A 332 5.46 2.59 -25.50
C LEU A 332 3.95 2.53 -25.75
N ASN A 333 3.29 3.68 -25.79
CA ASN A 333 1.84 3.78 -26.02
C ASN A 333 1.48 4.05 -27.49
N LYS A 334 2.46 4.00 -28.41
CA LYS A 334 2.26 4.18 -29.84
C LYS A 334 2.20 2.82 -30.53
#